data_1a4d2608e8eeeb5ae10449d9341b0910
#
_entry.id   1a4d2608e8eeeb5ae10449d9341b0910
#
_cell.length_a   1.000
_cell.length_b   1.000
_cell.length_c   1.000
_cell.angle_alpha   90.00
_cell.angle_beta   90.00
_cell.angle_gamma   90.00
#
_symmetry.space_group_name_H-M   'P 1'
#
loop_
_entity.id
_entity.type
_entity.pdbx_description
1 polymer ?
#
loop_
_entity_poly.entity_id
_entity_poly.type
_entity_poly.pdbx_seq_one_letter_code
_entity_poly.pdbx_strand_id
1 'polypeptide(L)'
;MKHTLKFISSLSLLFSMFLGYAQDVPEISKNKDTTTTKKPQTEKTVKTAKPEIQEVPKDSVVKTDRYGLRVGVDLYKLTRGLYDKDYKGVEFVGDWRLTKRYYLAAELGYEDKTTEDDRLTSSANGTYIKAGFDYNFYQNWLDMENLITIGMRGGFSSFSQELHSYKIYNPNPYWGELPPITTDQKYNGLTAAWIEVALGLKAQVLKNVFLGFGVQLKLLASNKEPNNFENLYIPGFNRTYDGSFGIGFNYTVSYFIPIYKKKTMASEMVKQEEPKKKK
;
A
#
# COMPACT_ATOMS: atom_id res chain seq x y z
N MET A 1 -6.78 -28.77 -3.24
CA MET A 1 -5.61 -28.68 -4.15
C MET A 1 -5.94 -28.33 -5.62
N LYS A 2 -7.04 -28.76 -6.23
CA LYS A 2 -7.35 -28.47 -7.66
C LYS A 2 -7.78 -27.01 -7.92
N HIS A 3 -8.29 -26.28 -6.94
CA HIS A 3 -8.73 -24.89 -7.10
C HIS A 3 -7.61 -23.86 -6.90
N THR A 4 -6.63 -24.15 -6.06
CA THR A 4 -5.44 -23.31 -5.85
C THR A 4 -4.53 -23.27 -7.08
N LEU A 5 -4.42 -24.38 -7.81
CA LEU A 5 -3.60 -24.44 -9.02
C LEU A 5 -4.16 -23.58 -10.16
N LYS A 6 -5.48 -23.49 -10.30
CA LYS A 6 -6.16 -22.64 -11.30
C LYS A 6 -5.99 -21.15 -10.99
N PHE A 7 -5.95 -20.77 -9.71
CA PHE A 7 -5.77 -19.38 -9.30
C PHE A 7 -4.34 -18.89 -9.56
N ILE A 8 -3.35 -19.76 -9.27
CA ILE A 8 -1.92 -19.46 -9.53
C ILE A 8 -1.66 -19.33 -11.03
N SER A 9 -2.26 -20.17 -11.88
CA SER A 9 -2.11 -20.09 -13.33
C SER A 9 -2.76 -18.84 -13.92
N SER A 10 -3.92 -18.41 -13.38
CA SER A 10 -4.59 -17.18 -13.82
C SER A 10 -3.80 -15.92 -13.42
N LEU A 11 -3.19 -15.91 -12.24
CA LEU A 11 -2.39 -14.79 -11.75
C LEU A 11 -1.07 -14.68 -12.53
N SER A 12 -0.44 -15.81 -12.91
CA SER A 12 0.76 -15.80 -13.72
C SER A 12 0.51 -15.31 -15.16
N LEU A 13 -0.68 -15.60 -15.71
CA LEU A 13 -1.08 -15.13 -17.05
C LEU A 13 -1.33 -13.60 -17.05
N LEU A 14 -1.89 -13.05 -15.99
CA LEU A 14 -2.05 -11.59 -15.81
C LEU A 14 -0.69 -10.89 -15.66
N PHE A 15 0.26 -11.50 -14.95
CA PHE A 15 1.59 -10.93 -14.75
C PHE A 15 2.43 -10.97 -16.04
N SER A 16 2.27 -12.01 -16.89
CA SER A 16 2.96 -12.09 -18.18
C SER A 16 2.44 -11.07 -19.21
N MET A 17 1.17 -10.67 -19.14
CA MET A 17 0.64 -9.60 -19.99
C MET A 17 1.22 -8.21 -19.62
N PHE A 18 1.57 -7.98 -18.36
CA PHE A 18 2.20 -6.72 -17.93
C PHE A 18 3.68 -6.60 -18.34
N LEU A 19 4.38 -7.71 -18.49
CA LEU A 19 5.79 -7.72 -18.94
C LEU A 19 5.94 -7.54 -20.45
N GLY A 20 4.90 -7.81 -21.25
CA GLY A 20 4.92 -7.66 -22.71
C GLY A 20 4.88 -6.21 -23.23
N TYR A 21 4.52 -5.24 -22.39
CA TYR A 21 4.45 -3.82 -22.79
C TYR A 21 5.70 -2.99 -22.47
N ALA A 22 6.77 -3.61 -21.95
CA ALA A 22 7.98 -2.90 -21.54
C ALA A 22 9.14 -2.95 -22.56
N GLN A 23 8.94 -3.48 -23.77
CA GLN A 23 10.00 -3.61 -24.77
C GLN A 23 9.67 -2.90 -26.07
N ASP A 24 9.66 -1.57 -26.05
CA ASP A 24 9.89 -0.75 -27.25
C ASP A 24 10.54 0.57 -26.83
N VAL A 25 11.86 0.54 -26.68
CA VAL A 25 12.72 1.72 -26.66
C VAL A 25 13.44 1.76 -28.00
N PRO A 26 13.24 2.77 -28.86
CA PRO A 26 13.99 2.88 -30.11
C PRO A 26 15.46 3.22 -29.82
N GLU A 27 16.36 2.37 -30.32
CA GLU A 27 17.80 2.61 -30.34
C GLU A 27 18.13 3.87 -31.14
N ILE A 28 18.79 4.83 -30.52
CA ILE A 28 19.41 5.96 -31.21
C ILE A 28 20.74 5.49 -31.77
N SER A 29 20.79 5.35 -33.11
CA SER A 29 21.93 5.04 -33.92
C SER A 29 23.09 6.01 -33.67
N LYS A 30 24.22 5.49 -33.21
CA LYS A 30 25.51 6.19 -33.18
C LYS A 30 26.12 6.13 -34.58
N ASN A 31 26.09 7.24 -35.29
CA ASN A 31 26.94 7.44 -36.47
C ASN A 31 28.34 7.88 -36.02
N LYS A 32 29.29 7.05 -36.38
CA LYS A 32 30.71 7.25 -36.24
C LYS A 32 31.23 7.65 -37.64
N ASP A 33 31.74 8.85 -37.79
CA ASP A 33 32.66 9.16 -38.86
C ASP A 33 33.84 10.00 -38.38
N THR A 34 34.95 9.41 -38.66
CA THR A 34 36.32 9.84 -38.45
C THR A 34 36.75 10.71 -39.62
N THR A 35 37.43 11.83 -39.45
CA THR A 35 38.71 12.13 -40.13
C THR A 35 39.22 13.57 -39.84
N THR A 36 40.32 13.62 -39.13
CA THR A 36 41.62 14.21 -39.44
C THR A 36 41.79 15.72 -39.74
N THR A 37 42.57 16.38 -38.87
CA THR A 37 43.74 17.28 -39.12
C THR A 37 43.50 18.73 -39.51
N LYS A 38 43.87 19.67 -38.66
CA LYS A 38 44.99 20.65 -38.69
C LYS A 38 44.77 21.87 -37.79
N LYS A 39 45.71 22.11 -36.87
CA LYS A 39 45.99 23.42 -36.27
C LYS A 39 46.60 24.35 -37.32
N PRO A 40 46.52 25.72 -37.19
CA PRO A 40 47.34 26.41 -36.21
C PRO A 40 46.67 27.66 -35.56
N GLN A 41 47.32 28.07 -34.49
CA GLN A 41 47.16 29.18 -33.58
C GLN A 41 46.84 30.55 -34.23
N THR A 42 46.01 31.35 -33.53
CA THR A 42 46.30 32.79 -33.33
C THR A 42 45.53 33.27 -32.08
N GLU A 43 46.28 33.79 -31.12
CA GLU A 43 45.79 34.57 -30.00
C GLU A 43 44.96 35.79 -30.46
N LYS A 44 43.85 36.07 -29.75
CA LYS A 44 43.44 37.45 -29.47
C LYS A 44 42.37 37.51 -28.38
N THR A 45 42.73 38.17 -27.30
CA THR A 45 41.96 39.13 -26.51
C THR A 45 40.70 38.67 -25.82
N VAL A 46 40.85 38.44 -24.52
CA VAL A 46 39.80 38.37 -23.50
C VAL A 46 38.97 39.65 -23.51
N LYS A 47 37.71 39.58 -23.91
CA LYS A 47 36.66 40.52 -23.50
C LYS A 47 35.70 39.75 -22.62
N THR A 48 35.66 40.15 -21.35
CA THR A 48 34.72 39.74 -20.32
C THR A 48 33.30 39.98 -20.84
N ALA A 49 32.64 38.91 -21.33
CA ALA A 49 31.22 38.92 -21.63
C ALA A 49 30.47 38.63 -20.33
N LYS A 50 29.71 39.62 -19.87
CA LYS A 50 28.66 39.51 -18.87
C LYS A 50 27.78 38.33 -19.21
N PRO A 51 27.43 37.43 -18.27
CA PRO A 51 26.55 36.34 -18.59
C PRO A 51 25.19 36.89 -19.03
N GLU A 52 24.87 36.67 -20.29
CA GLU A 52 23.58 36.95 -20.86
C GLU A 52 22.58 36.00 -20.19
N ILE A 53 21.72 36.55 -19.34
CA ILE A 53 20.61 35.82 -18.76
C ILE A 53 19.69 35.49 -19.93
N GLN A 54 19.78 34.29 -20.44
CA GLN A 54 18.80 33.79 -21.39
C GLN A 54 17.43 33.81 -20.71
N GLU A 55 16.61 34.77 -21.13
CA GLU A 55 15.20 34.80 -20.76
C GLU A 55 14.56 33.48 -21.20
N VAL A 56 14.23 32.65 -20.24
CA VAL A 56 13.46 31.38 -20.46
C VAL A 56 12.14 31.80 -21.12
N PRO A 57 11.78 31.17 -22.24
CA PRO A 57 10.53 31.50 -22.94
C PRO A 57 9.34 31.50 -21.99
N LYS A 58 8.52 32.52 -22.08
CA LYS A 58 7.37 32.80 -21.20
C LYS A 58 6.21 31.78 -21.35
N ASP A 59 6.38 30.77 -22.20
CA ASP A 59 5.48 29.62 -22.39
C ASP A 59 5.87 28.39 -21.55
N SER A 60 6.30 28.62 -20.31
CA SER A 60 6.43 27.52 -19.36
C SER A 60 5.04 26.93 -19.08
N VAL A 61 4.84 25.70 -19.50
CA VAL A 61 3.61 24.94 -19.26
C VAL A 61 3.28 24.97 -17.77
N VAL A 62 2.24 25.73 -17.41
CA VAL A 62 1.78 25.84 -16.02
C VAL A 62 1.05 24.56 -15.68
N LYS A 63 1.72 23.64 -15.00
CA LYS A 63 1.06 22.43 -14.48
C LYS A 63 0.19 22.79 -13.28
N THR A 64 -1.07 22.35 -13.33
CA THR A 64 -2.02 22.56 -12.24
C THR A 64 -2.14 21.29 -11.42
N ASP A 65 -1.62 21.33 -10.20
CA ASP A 65 -1.76 20.21 -9.25
C ASP A 65 -3.10 20.31 -8.51
N ARG A 66 -3.81 19.20 -8.42
CA ARG A 66 -5.07 19.08 -7.69
C ARG A 66 -4.80 18.61 -6.26
N TYR A 67 -5.40 19.28 -5.29
CA TYR A 67 -5.34 18.95 -3.87
C TYR A 67 -6.74 18.61 -3.36
N GLY A 68 -6.86 17.60 -2.54
CA GLY A 68 -8.16 17.16 -2.05
C GLY A 68 -8.09 15.90 -1.20
N LEU A 69 -9.27 15.40 -0.94
CA LEU A 69 -9.51 14.17 -0.18
C LEU A 69 -9.82 13.04 -1.15
N ARG A 70 -9.23 11.88 -0.91
CA ARG A 70 -9.60 10.64 -1.57
C ARG A 70 -10.29 9.76 -0.55
N VAL A 71 -11.46 9.24 -0.91
CA VAL A 71 -12.25 8.31 -0.08
C VAL A 71 -12.54 7.06 -0.88
N GLY A 72 -12.53 5.92 -0.22
CA GLY A 72 -12.73 4.65 -0.89
C GLY A 72 -13.03 3.51 0.07
N VAL A 73 -13.09 2.32 -0.49
CA VAL A 73 -13.35 1.08 0.23
C VAL A 73 -12.33 0.02 -0.15
N ASP A 74 -12.04 -0.87 0.79
CA ASP A 74 -11.23 -2.05 0.53
C ASP A 74 -12.11 -3.16 -0.08
N LEU A 75 -11.87 -3.43 -1.35
CA LEU A 75 -12.58 -4.47 -2.08
C LEU A 75 -12.17 -5.88 -1.63
N TYR A 76 -10.93 -6.06 -1.15
CA TYR A 76 -10.48 -7.37 -0.69
C TYR A 76 -11.34 -7.89 0.44
N LYS A 77 -11.63 -7.06 1.45
CA LYS A 77 -12.45 -7.45 2.59
C LYS A 77 -13.90 -7.70 2.19
N LEU A 78 -14.44 -6.86 1.31
CA LEU A 78 -15.80 -7.04 0.78
C LEU A 78 -15.92 -8.33 -0.04
N THR A 79 -15.00 -8.58 -0.95
CA THR A 79 -15.04 -9.77 -1.81
C THR A 79 -14.76 -11.05 -1.02
N ARG A 80 -13.87 -10.98 -0.03
CA ARG A 80 -13.60 -12.12 0.86
C ARG A 80 -14.88 -12.59 1.57
N GLY A 81 -15.72 -11.69 2.05
CA GLY A 81 -17.00 -12.00 2.66
C GLY A 81 -18.00 -12.71 1.73
N LEU A 82 -17.77 -12.71 0.40
CA LEU A 82 -18.63 -13.41 -0.56
C LEU A 82 -18.26 -14.88 -0.74
N TYR A 83 -17.00 -15.25 -0.56
CA TYR A 83 -16.54 -16.64 -0.77
C TYR A 83 -16.06 -17.35 0.51
N ASP A 84 -15.69 -16.59 1.55
CA ASP A 84 -15.32 -17.10 2.87
C ASP A 84 -16.52 -16.90 3.82
N LYS A 85 -17.27 -17.99 4.09
CA LYS A 85 -18.47 -17.95 4.94
C LYS A 85 -18.17 -17.54 6.38
N ASP A 86 -16.93 -17.77 6.80
CA ASP A 86 -16.45 -17.53 8.15
C ASP A 86 -15.82 -16.13 8.29
N TYR A 87 -15.95 -15.29 7.27
CA TYR A 87 -15.42 -13.94 7.27
C TYR A 87 -16.44 -12.91 6.80
N LYS A 88 -16.58 -11.85 7.57
CA LYS A 88 -17.30 -10.62 7.18
C LYS A 88 -16.43 -9.44 7.53
N GLY A 89 -16.23 -8.54 6.57
CA GLY A 89 -15.40 -7.37 6.81
C GLY A 89 -15.70 -6.23 5.87
N VAL A 90 -15.57 -5.02 6.39
CA VAL A 90 -15.66 -3.78 5.63
C VAL A 90 -14.58 -2.82 6.13
N GLU A 91 -13.91 -2.14 5.21
CA GLU A 91 -12.93 -1.11 5.54
C GLU A 91 -13.11 0.09 4.61
N PHE A 92 -13.25 1.26 5.22
CA PHE A 92 -13.22 2.55 4.55
C PHE A 92 -11.80 3.09 4.61
N VAL A 93 -11.33 3.59 3.49
CA VAL A 93 -9.99 4.17 3.37
C VAL A 93 -10.11 5.63 2.96
N GLY A 94 -9.27 6.47 3.53
CA GLY A 94 -9.21 7.89 3.19
C GLY A 94 -7.77 8.38 3.16
N ASP A 95 -7.44 9.24 2.18
CA ASP A 95 -6.19 9.96 2.19
C ASP A 95 -6.38 11.42 1.78
N TRP A 96 -5.67 12.30 2.47
CA TRP A 96 -5.64 13.73 2.25
C TRP A 96 -4.29 14.14 1.70
N ARG A 97 -4.26 14.75 0.52
CA ARG A 97 -3.05 15.26 -0.10
C ARG A 97 -2.60 16.55 0.59
N LEU A 98 -1.54 16.47 1.40
CA LEU A 98 -0.92 17.64 2.07
C LEU A 98 0.02 18.38 1.13
N THR A 99 0.87 17.62 0.43
CA THR A 99 1.82 18.15 -0.55
C THR A 99 1.86 17.26 -1.80
N LYS A 100 2.76 17.52 -2.72
CA LYS A 100 2.99 16.62 -3.87
C LYS A 100 3.45 15.21 -3.44
N ARG A 101 4.14 15.12 -2.32
CA ARG A 101 4.78 13.88 -1.85
C ARG A 101 4.15 13.30 -0.59
N TYR A 102 3.52 14.11 0.27
CA TYR A 102 2.99 13.67 1.55
C TYR A 102 1.47 13.64 1.55
N TYR A 103 0.94 12.52 2.03
CA TYR A 103 -0.48 12.25 2.19
C TYR A 103 -0.73 11.83 3.63
N LEU A 104 -1.76 12.37 4.26
CA LEU A 104 -2.27 11.86 5.52
C LEU A 104 -3.24 10.71 5.18
N ALA A 105 -3.08 9.56 5.80
CA ALA A 105 -3.90 8.39 5.56
C ALA A 105 -4.66 7.98 6.82
N ALA A 106 -5.92 7.59 6.66
CA ALA A 106 -6.75 7.04 7.71
C ALA A 106 -7.61 5.90 7.17
N GLU A 107 -7.80 4.86 7.97
CA GLU A 107 -8.62 3.70 7.65
C GLU A 107 -9.49 3.36 8.85
N LEU A 108 -10.74 3.00 8.60
CA LEU A 108 -11.72 2.58 9.61
C LEU A 108 -12.38 1.30 9.13
N GLY A 109 -12.39 0.27 9.95
CA GLY A 109 -12.97 -1.01 9.55
C GLY A 109 -13.63 -1.77 10.67
N TYR A 110 -14.40 -2.77 10.24
CA TYR A 110 -15.03 -3.79 11.07
C TYR A 110 -14.74 -5.15 10.45
N GLU A 111 -14.41 -6.11 11.28
CA GLU A 111 -14.22 -7.50 10.88
C GLU A 111 -14.88 -8.45 11.87
N ASP A 112 -15.40 -9.54 11.34
CA ASP A 112 -15.93 -10.68 12.05
C ASP A 112 -15.37 -11.94 11.39
N LYS A 113 -14.58 -12.70 12.12
CA LYS A 113 -13.91 -13.92 11.61
C LYS A 113 -14.10 -15.08 12.55
N THR A 114 -14.65 -16.17 12.03
CA THR A 114 -14.64 -17.47 12.68
C THR A 114 -13.43 -18.26 12.18
N THR A 115 -12.66 -18.79 13.08
CA THR A 115 -11.51 -19.65 12.81
C THR A 115 -11.84 -21.05 13.24
N GLU A 116 -11.89 -21.96 12.28
CA GLU A 116 -12.04 -23.39 12.52
C GLU A 116 -10.69 -24.08 12.26
N ASP A 117 -10.17 -24.73 13.25
CA ASP A 117 -8.99 -25.59 13.19
C ASP A 117 -9.34 -26.98 13.70
N ASP A 118 -8.53 -27.98 13.42
CA ASP A 118 -8.78 -29.40 13.82
C ASP A 118 -9.06 -29.56 15.33
N ARG A 119 -8.57 -28.63 16.14
CA ARG A 119 -8.65 -28.69 17.61
C ARG A 119 -9.36 -27.54 18.27
N LEU A 120 -9.71 -26.51 17.52
CA LEU A 120 -10.24 -25.29 18.10
C LEU A 120 -11.17 -24.58 17.12
N THR A 121 -12.34 -24.17 17.63
CA THR A 121 -13.24 -23.24 16.92
C THR A 121 -13.43 -21.99 17.74
N SER A 122 -13.07 -20.84 17.18
CA SER A 122 -13.23 -19.54 17.82
C SER A 122 -13.67 -18.49 16.84
N SER A 123 -14.37 -17.47 17.32
CA SER A 123 -14.73 -16.29 16.54
C SER A 123 -14.18 -15.03 17.19
N ALA A 124 -13.82 -14.04 16.38
CA ALA A 124 -13.41 -12.71 16.83
C ALA A 124 -14.08 -11.65 15.99
N ASN A 125 -14.71 -10.68 16.63
CA ASN A 125 -15.36 -9.56 15.96
C ASN A 125 -15.04 -8.24 16.64
N GLY A 126 -14.87 -7.19 15.84
CA GLY A 126 -14.58 -5.86 16.39
C GLY A 126 -14.29 -4.81 15.32
N THR A 127 -14.08 -3.61 15.82
CA THR A 127 -13.76 -2.43 15.03
C THR A 127 -12.29 -2.03 15.21
N TYR A 128 -11.75 -1.39 14.20
CA TYR A 128 -10.40 -0.85 14.27
C TYR A 128 -10.28 0.46 13.50
N ILE A 129 -9.29 1.22 13.89
CA ILE A 129 -8.87 2.45 13.22
C ILE A 129 -7.38 2.41 12.97
N LYS A 130 -6.97 2.90 11.80
CA LYS A 130 -5.55 3.10 11.46
C LYS A 130 -5.36 4.53 10.99
N ALA A 131 -4.27 5.15 11.40
CA ALA A 131 -3.92 6.50 10.99
C ALA A 131 -2.40 6.64 10.81
N GLY A 132 -2.01 7.45 9.85
CA GLY A 132 -0.59 7.66 9.56
C GLY A 132 -0.38 8.53 8.33
N PHE A 133 0.76 8.35 7.69
CA PHE A 133 1.13 9.12 6.52
C PHE A 133 1.77 8.25 5.45
N ASP A 134 1.56 8.64 4.19
CA ASP A 134 2.14 8.03 3.01
C ASP A 134 3.06 9.04 2.32
N TYR A 135 4.25 8.61 1.94
CA TYR A 135 5.19 9.34 1.10
C TYR A 135 5.14 8.79 -0.32
N ASN A 136 4.81 9.65 -1.29
CA ASN A 136 4.81 9.32 -2.69
C ASN A 136 6.17 9.63 -3.31
N PHE A 137 6.87 8.60 -3.78
CA PHE A 137 8.16 8.73 -4.45
C PHE A 137 8.05 8.65 -5.98
N TYR A 138 6.86 8.39 -6.51
CA TYR A 138 6.60 8.34 -7.94
C TYR A 138 6.45 9.75 -8.52
N GLN A 139 7.17 10.01 -9.59
CA GLN A 139 7.02 11.25 -10.37
C GLN A 139 6.16 10.93 -11.59
N ASN A 140 4.97 11.49 -11.61
CA ASN A 140 4.05 11.30 -12.72
C ASN A 140 4.57 11.98 -13.98
N TRP A 141 4.55 11.23 -15.07
CA TRP A 141 4.76 11.76 -16.41
C TRP A 141 3.42 12.23 -16.98
N LEU A 142 3.42 13.39 -17.67
CA LEU A 142 2.21 14.02 -18.20
C LEU A 142 1.20 14.36 -17.08
N ASP A 143 -0.09 14.35 -17.39
CA ASP A 143 -1.16 14.71 -16.45
C ASP A 143 -1.69 13.53 -15.62
N MET A 144 -0.94 12.46 -15.49
CA MET A 144 -1.29 11.32 -14.65
C MET A 144 -1.16 11.67 -13.17
N GLU A 145 -2.00 11.06 -12.34
CA GLU A 145 -1.97 11.20 -10.88
C GLU A 145 -1.76 9.85 -10.17
N ASN A 146 -0.96 8.98 -10.78
CA ASN A 146 -0.58 7.70 -10.18
C ASN A 146 0.33 7.91 -8.98
N LEU A 147 0.29 6.99 -8.02
CA LEU A 147 1.08 7.06 -6.81
C LEU A 147 1.78 5.72 -6.59
N ILE A 148 3.06 5.80 -6.19
CA ILE A 148 3.79 4.69 -5.58
C ILE A 148 4.23 5.21 -4.22
N THR A 149 3.70 4.61 -3.16
CA THR A 149 3.85 5.15 -1.81
C THR A 149 4.51 4.16 -0.87
N ILE A 150 5.28 4.69 0.05
CA ILE A 150 5.66 4.03 1.29
C ILE A 150 5.05 4.83 2.44
N GLY A 151 4.39 4.14 3.36
CA GLY A 151 3.71 4.77 4.48
C GLY A 151 3.99 4.08 5.79
N MET A 152 3.73 4.80 6.86
CA MET A 152 3.75 4.27 8.21
C MET A 152 2.44 4.65 8.91
N ARG A 153 1.82 3.68 9.57
CA ARG A 153 0.54 3.85 10.26
C ARG A 153 0.57 3.22 11.63
N GLY A 154 -0.13 3.83 12.57
CA GLY A 154 -0.51 3.23 13.83
C GLY A 154 -1.92 2.67 13.73
N GLY A 155 -2.14 1.46 14.22
CA GLY A 155 -3.45 0.81 14.28
C GLY A 155 -3.87 0.55 15.71
N PHE A 156 -5.18 0.63 15.95
CA PHE A 156 -5.82 0.27 17.19
C PHE A 156 -7.10 -0.49 16.94
N SER A 157 -7.32 -1.57 17.67
CA SER A 157 -8.53 -2.41 17.58
C SER A 157 -9.17 -2.60 18.95
N SER A 158 -10.50 -2.60 18.96
CA SER A 158 -11.32 -3.02 20.09
C SER A 158 -12.26 -4.13 19.64
N PHE A 159 -12.22 -5.28 20.30
CA PHE A 159 -12.89 -6.47 19.84
C PHE A 159 -13.33 -7.41 20.94
N SER A 160 -14.11 -8.41 20.58
CA SER A 160 -14.51 -9.53 21.41
C SER A 160 -14.05 -10.83 20.76
N GLN A 161 -13.72 -11.81 21.55
CA GLN A 161 -13.37 -13.16 21.10
C GLN A 161 -14.24 -14.18 21.83
N GLU A 162 -14.71 -15.19 21.11
CA GLU A 162 -15.56 -16.25 21.65
C GLU A 162 -14.95 -17.62 21.30
N LEU A 163 -14.77 -18.44 22.32
CA LEU A 163 -14.30 -19.82 22.19
C LEU A 163 -15.52 -20.74 22.14
N HIS A 164 -15.79 -21.33 20.98
CA HIS A 164 -16.93 -22.21 20.79
C HIS A 164 -16.64 -23.66 21.22
N SER A 165 -15.50 -24.20 20.77
CA SER A 165 -15.12 -25.57 21.12
C SER A 165 -13.61 -25.75 21.06
N TYR A 166 -13.12 -26.71 21.84
CA TYR A 166 -11.74 -27.15 21.80
C TYR A 166 -11.62 -28.66 22.07
N LYS A 167 -10.55 -29.24 21.53
CA LYS A 167 -10.19 -30.67 21.80
C LYS A 167 -8.91 -30.69 22.63
N ILE A 168 -8.92 -31.50 23.69
CA ILE A 168 -7.74 -31.76 24.50
C ILE A 168 -6.75 -32.62 23.68
N TYR A 169 -5.49 -32.18 23.63
CA TYR A 169 -4.45 -32.97 23.01
C TYR A 169 -4.17 -34.26 23.80
N ASN A 170 -4.41 -35.39 23.16
CA ASN A 170 -4.05 -36.70 23.69
C ASN A 170 -2.87 -37.27 22.88
N PRO A 171 -1.66 -37.37 23.42
CA PRO A 171 -0.49 -37.89 22.69
C PRO A 171 -0.56 -39.40 22.46
N ASN A 172 -1.45 -40.12 23.18
CA ASN A 172 -1.61 -41.58 23.05
C ASN A 172 -3.09 -41.96 22.93
N PRO A 173 -3.70 -41.77 21.74
CA PRO A 173 -5.12 -42.03 21.53
C PRO A 173 -5.41 -43.52 21.38
N TYR A 174 -5.02 -44.37 22.35
CA TYR A 174 -5.31 -45.83 22.30
C TYR A 174 -6.81 -46.14 22.17
N TRP A 175 -7.66 -45.29 22.79
CA TRP A 175 -9.12 -45.39 22.77
C TRP A 175 -9.80 -44.46 21.78
N GLY A 176 -9.05 -43.87 20.86
CA GLY A 176 -9.54 -42.86 19.93
C GLY A 176 -9.39 -41.42 20.45
N GLU A 177 -9.80 -40.47 19.64
CA GLU A 177 -9.82 -39.06 20.02
C GLU A 177 -10.99 -38.72 20.92
N LEU A 178 -10.78 -37.93 21.94
CA LEU A 178 -11.85 -37.40 22.78
C LEU A 178 -12.76 -36.47 21.97
N PRO A 179 -14.07 -36.48 22.24
CA PRO A 179 -14.99 -35.52 21.59
C PRO A 179 -14.61 -34.07 21.93
N PRO A 180 -14.91 -33.12 21.06
CA PRO A 180 -14.68 -31.70 21.36
C PRO A 180 -15.53 -31.26 22.56
N ILE A 181 -14.95 -30.42 23.39
CA ILE A 181 -15.64 -29.78 24.51
C ILE A 181 -16.19 -28.46 23.98
N THR A 182 -17.51 -28.31 24.01
CA THR A 182 -18.20 -27.05 23.69
C THR A 182 -18.26 -26.17 24.94
N THR A 183 -17.89 -24.90 24.82
CA THR A 183 -17.80 -24.01 25.97
C THR A 183 -18.54 -22.67 25.79
N ASP A 184 -18.61 -22.15 24.56
CA ASP A 184 -19.21 -20.85 24.18
C ASP A 184 -18.79 -19.70 25.14
N GLN A 185 -17.50 -19.70 25.49
CA GLN A 185 -16.95 -18.72 26.41
C GLN A 185 -16.58 -17.43 25.69
N LYS A 186 -17.23 -16.33 26.09
CA LYS A 186 -17.04 -15.00 25.46
C LYS A 186 -16.15 -14.09 26.30
N TYR A 187 -15.17 -13.51 25.64
CA TYR A 187 -14.24 -12.51 26.18
C TYR A 187 -14.49 -11.18 25.51
N ASN A 188 -14.86 -10.16 26.30
CA ASN A 188 -15.17 -8.83 25.80
C ASN A 188 -14.13 -7.80 26.25
N GLY A 189 -14.06 -6.67 25.55
CA GLY A 189 -13.19 -5.57 25.92
C GLY A 189 -11.71 -5.86 25.72
N LEU A 190 -11.42 -6.68 24.72
CA LEU A 190 -10.07 -6.92 24.25
C LEU A 190 -9.61 -5.74 23.39
N THR A 191 -8.34 -5.41 23.48
CA THR A 191 -7.75 -4.32 22.71
C THR A 191 -6.38 -4.71 22.21
N ALA A 192 -6.04 -4.24 21.03
CA ALA A 192 -4.72 -4.41 20.46
C ALA A 192 -4.26 -3.12 19.76
N ALA A 193 -2.96 -2.86 19.80
CA ALA A 193 -2.34 -1.75 19.09
C ALA A 193 -1.09 -2.23 18.35
N TRP A 194 -0.87 -1.70 17.16
CA TRP A 194 0.26 -2.09 16.30
C TRP A 194 0.78 -0.91 15.48
N ILE A 195 1.95 -1.11 14.91
CA ILE A 195 2.54 -0.24 13.90
C ILE A 195 2.62 -1.01 12.60
N GLU A 196 2.35 -0.35 11.48
CA GLU A 196 2.49 -0.97 10.17
C GLU A 196 3.28 -0.09 9.21
N VAL A 197 4.09 -0.75 8.37
CA VAL A 197 4.72 -0.15 7.20
C VAL A 197 3.97 -0.64 5.98
N ALA A 198 3.49 0.28 5.16
CA ALA A 198 2.69 0.00 3.98
C ALA A 198 3.41 0.41 2.71
N LEU A 199 3.43 -0.48 1.72
CA LEU A 199 3.79 -0.17 0.33
C LEU A 199 2.51 -0.12 -0.48
N GLY A 200 2.29 0.96 -1.22
CA GLY A 200 1.06 1.18 -1.97
C GLY A 200 1.30 1.60 -3.41
N LEU A 201 0.48 1.07 -4.31
CA LEU A 201 0.34 1.49 -5.69
C LEU A 201 -1.08 2.01 -5.87
N LYS A 202 -1.25 3.21 -6.41
CA LYS A 202 -2.58 3.75 -6.77
C LYS A 202 -2.53 4.25 -8.20
N ALA A 203 -3.35 3.67 -9.06
CA ALA A 203 -3.46 4.02 -10.47
C ALA A 203 -4.80 4.70 -10.74
N GLN A 204 -4.76 5.80 -11.46
CA GLN A 204 -5.96 6.47 -11.94
C GLN A 204 -6.49 5.73 -13.17
N VAL A 205 -7.66 5.09 -13.04
CA VAL A 205 -8.30 4.32 -14.12
C VAL A 205 -9.39 5.10 -14.83
N LEU A 206 -10.08 5.99 -14.12
CA LEU A 206 -11.06 6.92 -14.67
C LEU A 206 -10.86 8.31 -14.05
N LYS A 207 -11.51 9.32 -14.60
CA LYS A 207 -11.47 10.66 -14.02
C LYS A 207 -11.88 10.61 -12.55
N ASN A 208 -10.94 10.94 -11.65
CA ASN A 208 -11.07 10.92 -10.20
C ASN A 208 -11.23 9.51 -9.55
N VAL A 209 -11.27 8.42 -10.31
CA VAL A 209 -11.37 7.06 -9.76
C VAL A 209 -10.00 6.39 -9.81
N PHE A 210 -9.60 5.83 -8.68
CA PHE A 210 -8.31 5.18 -8.48
C PHE A 210 -8.52 3.73 -8.03
N LEU A 211 -7.73 2.83 -8.60
CA LEU A 211 -7.53 1.49 -8.07
C LEU A 211 -6.23 1.47 -7.31
N GLY A 212 -6.26 0.93 -6.12
CA GLY A 212 -5.11 0.78 -5.25
C GLY A 212 -4.81 -0.69 -4.96
N PHE A 213 -3.53 -0.98 -4.84
CA PHE A 213 -3.02 -2.23 -4.29
C PHE A 213 -1.98 -1.90 -3.23
N GLY A 214 -2.04 -2.57 -2.09
CA GLY A 214 -1.11 -2.34 -0.99
C GLY A 214 -0.70 -3.63 -0.30
N VAL A 215 0.54 -3.62 0.21
CA VAL A 215 1.09 -4.66 1.07
C VAL A 215 1.52 -4.00 2.38
N GLN A 216 1.17 -4.60 3.51
CA GLN A 216 1.49 -4.10 4.84
C GLN A 216 2.29 -5.12 5.62
N LEU A 217 3.36 -4.65 6.25
CA LEU A 217 4.09 -5.36 7.29
C LEU A 217 3.70 -4.76 8.63
N LYS A 218 3.20 -5.59 9.53
CA LYS A 218 2.62 -5.16 10.81
C LYS A 218 3.45 -5.69 11.96
N LEU A 219 3.62 -4.87 13.00
CA LEU A 219 4.27 -5.25 14.24
C LEU A 219 3.34 -4.93 15.40
N LEU A 220 2.93 -5.95 16.13
CA LEU A 220 2.07 -5.83 17.30
C LEU A 220 2.84 -5.17 18.44
N ALA A 221 2.35 -4.03 18.93
CA ALA A 221 2.96 -3.28 20.00
C ALA A 221 2.31 -3.57 21.36
N SER A 222 1.00 -3.82 21.38
CA SER A 222 0.26 -4.15 22.59
C SER A 222 -0.88 -5.11 22.24
N ASN A 223 -1.09 -6.12 23.06
CA ASN A 223 -2.15 -7.11 22.91
C ASN A 223 -2.71 -7.44 24.30
N LYS A 224 -3.98 -7.09 24.51
CA LYS A 224 -4.68 -7.48 25.74
C LYS A 224 -5.34 -8.83 25.50
N GLU A 225 -4.80 -9.87 26.10
CA GLU A 225 -5.27 -11.24 25.97
C GLU A 225 -6.23 -11.60 27.09
N PRO A 226 -7.17 -12.55 26.84
CA PRO A 226 -7.96 -13.17 27.89
C PRO A 226 -7.09 -14.03 28.82
N ASN A 227 -7.57 -14.30 30.03
CA ASN A 227 -6.91 -15.23 30.92
C ASN A 227 -6.94 -16.64 30.32
N ASN A 228 -5.77 -17.29 30.20
CA ASN A 228 -5.59 -18.67 29.72
C ASN A 228 -5.99 -18.90 28.25
N PHE A 229 -6.10 -17.85 27.44
CA PHE A 229 -6.43 -17.99 26.02
C PHE A 229 -5.81 -16.85 25.20
N GLU A 230 -5.10 -17.17 24.14
CA GLU A 230 -4.44 -16.17 23.27
C GLU A 230 -5.43 -15.58 22.25
N ASN A 231 -5.15 -14.37 21.78
CA ASN A 231 -5.91 -13.79 20.68
C ASN A 231 -5.49 -14.42 19.35
N LEU A 232 -6.36 -15.26 18.79
CA LEU A 232 -6.10 -15.98 17.54
C LEU A 232 -6.30 -15.10 16.30
N TYR A 233 -7.17 -14.12 16.40
CA TYR A 233 -7.47 -13.17 15.34
C TYR A 233 -7.74 -11.79 15.91
N ILE A 234 -7.05 -10.80 15.39
CA ILE A 234 -7.22 -9.40 15.80
C ILE A 234 -7.77 -8.62 14.60
N PRO A 235 -9.00 -8.05 14.68
CA PRO A 235 -9.57 -7.23 13.62
C PRO A 235 -8.62 -6.10 13.19
N GLY A 236 -8.37 -5.98 11.89
CA GLY A 236 -7.44 -5.01 11.30
C GLY A 236 -5.97 -5.42 11.31
N PHE A 237 -5.55 -6.26 12.25
CA PHE A 237 -4.19 -6.82 12.28
C PHE A 237 -4.13 -8.17 11.55
N ASN A 238 -5.16 -8.99 11.65
CA ASN A 238 -5.30 -10.36 11.24
C ASN A 238 -4.67 -11.36 12.23
N ARG A 239 -3.94 -12.36 11.69
CA ARG A 239 -3.28 -13.38 12.48
C ARG A 239 -1.82 -12.98 12.74
N THR A 240 -1.31 -13.28 13.93
CA THR A 240 0.10 -13.14 14.24
C THR A 240 0.91 -14.30 13.64
N TYR A 241 2.09 -14.00 13.12
CA TYR A 241 3.09 -14.98 12.72
C TYR A 241 4.29 -14.82 13.65
N ASP A 242 4.73 -15.90 14.26
CA ASP A 242 5.89 -15.93 15.16
C ASP A 242 5.88 -14.75 16.16
N GLY A 243 4.87 -14.73 17.01
CA GLY A 243 4.70 -13.79 18.11
C GLY A 243 4.07 -12.45 17.73
N SER A 244 4.80 -11.50 17.17
CA SER A 244 4.32 -10.11 17.01
C SER A 244 4.19 -9.64 15.56
N PHE A 245 4.62 -10.46 14.60
CA PHE A 245 4.64 -10.09 13.19
C PHE A 245 3.31 -10.39 12.50
N GLY A 246 2.88 -9.50 11.59
CA GLY A 246 1.74 -9.71 10.73
C GLY A 246 2.00 -9.17 9.33
N ILE A 247 1.36 -9.79 8.34
CA ILE A 247 1.39 -9.36 6.94
C ILE A 247 -0.05 -9.14 6.48
N GLY A 248 -0.27 -8.09 5.72
CA GLY A 248 -1.56 -7.79 5.12
C GLY A 248 -1.43 -7.31 3.69
N PHE A 249 -2.51 -7.39 2.95
CA PHE A 249 -2.64 -6.79 1.63
C PHE A 249 -4.07 -6.29 1.45
N ASN A 250 -4.23 -5.30 0.58
CA ASN A 250 -5.52 -4.72 0.27
C ASN A 250 -5.64 -4.37 -1.22
N TYR A 251 -6.89 -4.36 -1.70
CA TYR A 251 -7.27 -3.81 -2.99
C TYR A 251 -8.33 -2.76 -2.73
N THR A 252 -8.06 -1.54 -3.15
CA THR A 252 -8.96 -0.44 -2.87
C THR A 252 -9.52 0.17 -4.15
N VAL A 253 -10.77 0.57 -4.10
CA VAL A 253 -11.34 1.52 -5.06
C VAL A 253 -11.60 2.81 -4.34
N SER A 254 -11.15 3.94 -4.90
CA SER A 254 -11.28 5.23 -4.25
C SER A 254 -11.62 6.34 -5.25
N TYR A 255 -12.35 7.34 -4.76
CA TYR A 255 -12.75 8.52 -5.51
C TYR A 255 -12.06 9.76 -4.96
N PHE A 256 -11.40 10.51 -5.83
CA PHE A 256 -10.72 11.76 -5.49
C PHE A 256 -11.66 12.94 -5.59
N ILE A 257 -11.85 13.66 -4.48
CA ILE A 257 -12.65 14.88 -4.36
C ILE A 257 -11.68 16.07 -4.40
N PRO A 258 -11.53 16.77 -5.54
CA PRO A 258 -10.66 17.92 -5.65
C PRO A 258 -11.25 19.11 -4.87
N ILE A 259 -10.52 19.63 -3.88
CA ILE A 259 -10.97 20.77 -3.07
C ILE A 259 -10.40 22.06 -3.61
N TYR A 260 -9.08 22.07 -3.93
CA TYR A 260 -8.44 23.23 -4.52
C TYR A 260 -7.35 22.83 -5.52
N LYS A 261 -6.96 23.81 -6.34
CA LYS A 261 -5.95 23.66 -7.38
C LYS A 261 -4.81 24.64 -7.12
N LYS A 262 -3.56 24.15 -7.22
CA LYS A 262 -2.36 24.99 -7.11
C LYS A 262 -1.61 24.99 -8.44
N LYS A 263 -1.35 26.17 -8.98
CA LYS A 263 -0.52 26.32 -10.18
C LYS A 263 0.96 26.20 -9.77
N THR A 264 1.69 25.33 -10.44
CA THR A 264 3.14 25.15 -10.23
C THR A 264 3.86 25.56 -11.51
N MET A 265 4.79 26.50 -11.41
CA MET A 265 5.61 26.90 -12.56
C MET A 265 6.67 25.82 -12.83
N ALA A 266 6.95 25.56 -14.12
CA ALA A 266 7.93 24.55 -14.53
C ALA A 266 9.35 24.82 -14.00
N SER A 267 9.68 26.07 -13.69
CA SER A 267 10.97 26.48 -13.11
C SER A 267 11.24 25.91 -11.70
N GLU A 268 10.19 25.57 -10.92
CA GLU A 268 10.37 24.93 -9.61
C GLU A 268 10.67 23.43 -9.74
N MET A 269 10.30 22.79 -10.84
CA MET A 269 10.58 21.37 -11.08
C MET A 269 12.06 21.14 -11.44
N VAL A 270 12.67 22.05 -12.20
CA VAL A 270 14.09 21.97 -12.58
C VAL A 270 15.02 22.16 -11.38
N LYS A 271 14.65 23.03 -10.41
CA LYS A 271 15.45 23.22 -9.19
C LYS A 271 15.44 22.03 -8.22
N GLN A 272 14.49 21.12 -8.32
CA GLN A 272 14.45 19.92 -7.48
C GLN A 272 15.26 18.74 -8.04
N GLU A 273 15.67 18.79 -9.30
CA GLU A 273 16.43 17.73 -9.97
C GLU A 273 17.96 17.92 -9.91
N GLU A 274 18.46 19.10 -9.54
CA GLU A 274 19.91 19.26 -9.36
C GLU A 274 20.36 18.65 -8.02
N PRO A 275 21.15 17.54 -8.05
CA PRO A 275 21.78 17.05 -6.84
C PRO A 275 22.73 18.12 -6.33
N LYS A 276 22.56 18.53 -5.06
CA LYS A 276 23.52 19.43 -4.39
C LYS A 276 24.92 18.85 -4.54
N LYS A 277 25.71 19.39 -5.44
CA LYS A 277 27.15 19.09 -5.52
C LYS A 277 27.74 19.42 -4.15
N LYS A 278 28.15 18.37 -3.44
CA LYS A 278 28.95 18.50 -2.22
C LYS A 278 30.24 19.23 -2.60
N LYS A 279 30.49 20.36 -1.96
CA LYS A 279 31.81 20.97 -1.87
C LYS A 279 32.66 20.16 -0.90
#